data_7a6ac592bc4b823de3520c27c68cf852
#
_entry.id   7a6ac592bc4b823de3520c27c68cf852
#
_cell.length_a   1.000
_cell.length_b   1.000
_cell.length_c   1.000
_cell.angle_alpha   90.00
_cell.angle_beta   90.00
_cell.angle_gamma   90.00
#
_symmetry.space_group_name_H-M   'P 1'
#
loop_
_entity.id
_entity.type
_entity.pdbx_description
1 polymer ?
#
loop_
_entity_poly.entity_id
_entity_poly.type
_entity_poly.pdbx_seq_one_letter_code
_entity_poly.pdbx_strand_id
1 'polypeptide(L)'
;ERGRLFFDYIRLIKEKHPKFFLIENVQGIIDDKHFSTFLSFLSTLEGAGYVVSYSLLNAADYHIPQDRYRVFVVGFLKELNCTFNFPKPFGKPYVTLRKAIGNIIENPRPYANEGVNQEYGKWLNHDIFAGPWDAKFMARNRVRSWDETSFTIQAQAKNCPLHPQAPKMKYVSQTQRVFQQGAEYLYRRLSVR
;
A
#
# COMPACT_ATOMS: atom_id res chain seq x y z
N GLU A 1 2.62 21.09 8.23
CA GLU A 1 1.20 20.72 8.52
C GLU A 1 0.99 19.23 8.76
N ARG A 2 1.56 18.32 7.95
CA ARG A 2 1.35 16.86 8.10
C ARG A 2 1.90 16.28 9.41
N GLY A 3 2.93 16.87 10.01
CA GLY A 3 3.48 16.46 11.29
C GLY A 3 2.57 16.75 12.50
N ARG A 4 1.60 17.64 12.36
CA ARG A 4 0.66 17.99 13.44
C ARG A 4 -0.34 16.88 13.75
N LEU A 5 -0.70 16.07 12.79
CA LEU A 5 -1.66 14.96 12.98
C LEU A 5 -1.25 13.98 14.09
N PHE A 6 0.05 13.78 14.31
CA PHE A 6 0.53 12.96 15.43
C PHE A 6 0.16 13.57 16.80
N PHE A 7 0.34 14.87 16.95
CA PHE A 7 0.01 15.56 18.20
C PHE A 7 -1.50 15.56 18.45
N ASP A 8 -2.29 15.77 17.40
CA ASP A 8 -3.76 15.72 17.50
C ASP A 8 -4.24 14.33 17.86
N TYR A 9 -3.60 13.29 17.32
CA TYR A 9 -3.93 11.89 17.65
C TYR A 9 -3.59 11.57 19.11
N ILE A 10 -2.42 11.98 19.60
CA ILE A 10 -2.03 11.84 21.03
C ILE A 10 -3.03 12.57 21.93
N ARG A 11 -3.38 13.82 21.57
CA ARG A 11 -4.37 14.61 22.32
C ARG A 11 -5.70 13.86 22.41
N LEU A 12 -6.19 13.34 21.30
CA LEU A 12 -7.44 12.58 21.25
C LEU A 12 -7.39 11.34 22.14
N ILE A 13 -6.31 10.56 22.10
CA ILE A 13 -6.12 9.39 22.96
C ILE A 13 -6.12 9.80 24.44
N LYS A 14 -5.43 10.87 24.79
CA LYS A 14 -5.38 11.39 26.17
C LYS A 14 -6.74 11.90 26.67
N GLU A 15 -7.53 12.53 25.82
CA GLU A 15 -8.84 13.05 26.18
C GLU A 15 -9.92 11.95 26.25
N LYS A 16 -9.87 10.97 25.36
CA LYS A 16 -10.92 9.95 25.22
C LYS A 16 -10.65 8.68 26.00
N HIS A 17 -9.39 8.44 26.38
CA HIS A 17 -8.96 7.23 27.09
C HIS A 17 -9.55 5.94 26.52
N PRO A 18 -9.43 5.67 25.19
CA PRO A 18 -9.98 4.46 24.61
C PRO A 18 -9.31 3.22 25.25
N LYS A 19 -10.05 2.14 25.44
CA LYS A 19 -9.52 0.88 25.98
C LYS A 19 -8.37 0.33 25.15
N PHE A 20 -8.42 0.54 23.83
CA PHE A 20 -7.34 0.23 22.89
C PHE A 20 -7.32 1.22 21.74
N PHE A 21 -6.19 1.31 21.06
CA PHE A 21 -6.06 2.02 19.79
C PHE A 21 -5.21 1.23 18.82
N LEU A 22 -5.40 1.49 17.54
CA LEU A 22 -4.56 1.00 16.45
C LEU A 22 -4.19 2.17 15.52
N ILE A 23 -2.90 2.26 15.21
CA ILE A 23 -2.35 3.23 14.26
C ILE A 23 -1.70 2.46 13.12
N GLU A 24 -1.97 2.85 11.88
CA GLU A 24 -1.26 2.38 10.68
C GLU A 24 -0.49 3.54 10.08
N ASN A 25 0.76 3.28 9.68
CA ASN A 25 1.56 4.27 8.98
C ASN A 25 2.51 3.62 7.96
N VAL A 26 3.07 4.45 7.08
CA VAL A 26 4.06 3.99 6.10
C VAL A 26 5.39 3.62 6.78
N GLN A 27 6.15 2.71 6.16
CA GLN A 27 7.45 2.28 6.65
C GLN A 27 8.39 3.43 6.98
N GLY A 28 8.39 4.50 6.18
CA GLY A 28 9.28 5.65 6.36
C GLY A 28 9.23 6.32 7.73
N ILE A 29 8.23 6.02 8.57
CA ILE A 29 8.16 6.57 9.94
C ILE A 29 9.23 5.98 10.86
N ILE A 30 9.73 4.78 10.55
CA ILE A 30 10.79 4.09 11.29
C ILE A 30 12.15 4.13 10.57
N ASP A 31 12.28 4.90 9.48
CA ASP A 31 13.57 5.15 8.85
C ASP A 31 14.46 5.97 9.80
N ASP A 32 15.78 5.83 9.72
CA ASP A 32 16.78 6.42 10.65
C ASP A 32 16.51 7.89 10.97
N LYS A 33 16.18 8.69 9.95
CA LYS A 33 15.90 10.14 10.10
C LYS A 33 14.63 10.47 10.91
N HIS A 34 13.73 9.51 11.11
CA HIS A 34 12.46 9.69 11.81
C HIS A 34 12.35 8.83 13.06
N PHE A 35 13.28 7.89 13.26
CA PHE A 35 13.18 6.88 14.30
C PHE A 35 13.16 7.45 15.71
N SER A 36 13.97 8.47 16.00
CA SER A 36 13.96 9.15 17.30
C SER A 36 12.60 9.81 17.61
N THR A 37 11.99 10.46 16.61
CA THR A 37 10.65 11.04 16.73
C THR A 37 9.60 9.96 16.95
N PHE A 38 9.73 8.83 16.27
CA PHE A 38 8.84 7.68 16.45
C PHE A 38 8.94 7.11 17.87
N LEU A 39 10.14 6.94 18.42
CA LEU A 39 10.32 6.49 19.81
C LEU A 39 9.74 7.47 20.84
N SER A 40 9.93 8.76 20.64
CA SER A 40 9.31 9.80 21.49
C SER A 40 7.79 9.75 21.45
N PHE A 41 7.22 9.45 20.28
CA PHE A 41 5.79 9.23 20.13
C PHE A 41 5.29 8.03 20.93
N LEU A 42 5.97 6.87 20.85
CA LEU A 42 5.63 5.67 21.62
C LEU A 42 5.71 5.96 23.14
N SER A 43 6.81 6.58 23.60
CA SER A 43 6.99 6.95 25.00
C SER A 43 5.88 7.87 25.52
N THR A 44 5.39 8.79 24.66
CA THR A 44 4.27 9.68 25.03
C THR A 44 2.97 8.90 25.24
N LEU A 45 2.71 7.86 24.43
CA LEU A 45 1.55 6.99 24.59
C LEU A 45 1.68 6.09 25.84
N GLU A 46 2.88 5.58 26.12
CA GLU A 46 3.17 4.82 27.33
C GLU A 46 2.99 5.68 28.61
N GLY A 47 3.43 6.94 28.55
CA GLY A 47 3.20 7.94 29.61
C GLY A 47 1.73 8.33 29.78
N ALA A 48 0.91 8.12 28.74
CA ALA A 48 -0.55 8.31 28.80
C ALA A 48 -1.30 7.10 29.37
N GLY A 49 -0.59 6.08 29.89
CA GLY A 49 -1.20 4.93 30.55
C GLY A 49 -1.43 3.70 29.67
N TYR A 50 -0.76 3.60 28.53
CA TYR A 50 -0.91 2.45 27.62
C TYR A 50 0.31 1.51 27.67
N VAL A 51 0.05 0.23 27.41
CA VAL A 51 1.06 -0.74 26.97
C VAL A 51 1.07 -0.73 25.46
N VAL A 52 2.20 -0.37 24.85
CA VAL A 52 2.30 -0.15 23.41
C VAL A 52 3.17 -1.22 22.76
N SER A 53 2.70 -1.79 21.66
CA SER A 53 3.42 -2.72 20.80
C SER A 53 3.46 -2.17 19.39
N TYR A 54 4.56 -2.36 18.65
CA TYR A 54 4.60 -2.01 17.23
C TYR A 54 5.31 -3.08 16.40
N SER A 55 4.98 -3.13 15.11
CA SER A 55 5.63 -4.01 14.15
C SER A 55 5.54 -3.45 12.74
N LEU A 56 6.59 -3.72 11.94
CA LEU A 56 6.56 -3.52 10.50
C LEU A 56 6.08 -4.81 9.84
N LEU A 57 4.94 -4.75 9.16
CA LEU A 57 4.35 -5.90 8.47
C LEU A 57 4.38 -5.68 6.96
N ASN A 58 4.64 -6.76 6.21
CA ASN A 58 4.47 -6.79 4.76
C ASN A 58 3.22 -7.60 4.42
N ALA A 59 2.30 -7.04 3.66
CA ALA A 59 1.08 -7.72 3.23
C ALA A 59 1.35 -9.05 2.51
N ALA A 60 2.45 -9.15 1.76
CA ALA A 60 2.84 -10.38 1.06
C ALA A 60 3.05 -11.57 2.03
N ASP A 61 3.52 -11.32 3.24
CA ASP A 61 3.74 -12.35 4.27
C ASP A 61 2.43 -12.93 4.82
N TYR A 62 1.29 -12.30 4.50
CA TYR A 62 -0.06 -12.69 4.91
C TYR A 62 -0.94 -13.12 3.73
N HIS A 63 -0.32 -13.68 2.69
CA HIS A 63 -0.98 -14.19 1.46
C HIS A 63 -1.74 -13.13 0.66
N ILE A 64 -1.39 -11.85 0.81
CA ILE A 64 -1.89 -10.77 -0.04
C ILE A 64 -0.89 -10.59 -1.21
N PRO A 65 -1.33 -10.59 -2.47
CA PRO A 65 -0.43 -10.55 -3.64
C PRO A 65 0.18 -9.16 -3.87
N GLN A 66 0.67 -8.53 -2.81
CA GLN A 66 1.18 -7.15 -2.85
C GLN A 66 2.31 -6.94 -1.84
N ASP A 67 3.43 -6.41 -2.31
CA ASP A 67 4.47 -5.86 -1.44
C ASP A 67 3.99 -4.53 -0.88
N ARG A 68 3.53 -4.57 0.37
CA ARG A 68 3.02 -3.39 1.07
C ARG A 68 3.47 -3.42 2.52
N TYR A 69 4.52 -2.67 2.79
CA TYR A 69 5.06 -2.50 4.15
C TYR A 69 4.31 -1.42 4.90
N ARG A 70 3.85 -1.73 6.13
CA ARG A 70 3.18 -0.80 7.02
C ARG A 70 3.62 -1.02 8.45
N VAL A 71 3.85 0.07 9.15
CA VAL A 71 4.06 0.07 10.60
C VAL A 71 2.70 0.11 11.27
N PHE A 72 2.45 -0.85 12.13
CA PHE A 72 1.29 -0.87 13.01
C PHE A 72 1.73 -0.61 14.44
N VAL A 73 1.02 0.26 15.13
CA VAL A 73 1.18 0.51 16.56
C VAL A 73 -0.14 0.21 17.24
N VAL A 74 -0.12 -0.67 18.23
CA VAL A 74 -1.31 -1.05 19.01
C VAL A 74 -1.04 -0.75 20.47
N GLY A 75 -1.99 -0.08 21.13
CA GLY A 75 -1.91 0.17 22.56
C GLY A 75 -3.16 -0.28 23.29
N PHE A 76 -2.97 -0.87 24.47
CA PHE A 76 -4.04 -1.19 25.43
C PHE A 76 -3.82 -0.40 26.72
N LEU A 77 -4.89 0.05 27.38
CA LEU A 77 -4.78 0.62 28.71
C LEU A 77 -4.09 -0.36 29.67
N LYS A 78 -3.16 0.13 30.46
CA LYS A 78 -2.38 -0.70 31.41
C LYS A 78 -3.25 -1.51 32.39
N GLU A 79 -4.39 -0.93 32.79
CA GLU A 79 -5.37 -1.58 33.68
C GLU A 79 -5.98 -2.86 33.12
N LEU A 80 -5.96 -3.03 31.79
CA LEU A 80 -6.47 -4.22 31.12
C LEU A 80 -5.51 -5.43 31.21
N ASN A 81 -4.25 -5.20 31.62
CA ASN A 81 -3.20 -6.23 31.68
C ASN A 81 -3.05 -7.03 30.38
N CYS A 82 -3.22 -6.36 29.24
CA CYS A 82 -3.16 -6.93 27.91
C CYS A 82 -1.97 -6.39 27.12
N THR A 83 -1.39 -7.25 26.29
CA THR A 83 -0.40 -6.88 25.27
C THR A 83 -0.87 -7.39 23.91
N PHE A 84 -0.53 -6.67 22.84
CA PHE A 84 -0.86 -7.11 21.49
C PHE A 84 0.26 -7.97 20.93
N ASN A 85 -0.08 -9.18 20.51
CA ASN A 85 0.82 -10.07 19.78
C ASN A 85 0.48 -10.02 18.29
N PHE A 86 1.40 -9.48 17.49
CA PHE A 86 1.22 -9.46 16.03
C PHE A 86 1.16 -10.89 15.48
N PRO A 87 0.28 -11.13 14.49
CA PRO A 87 0.19 -12.45 13.88
C PRO A 87 1.54 -12.84 13.24
N LYS A 88 1.90 -14.11 13.35
CA LYS A 88 3.10 -14.63 12.71
C LYS A 88 2.91 -14.63 11.19
N PRO A 89 3.92 -14.22 10.41
CA PRO A 89 3.85 -14.28 8.96
C PRO A 89 3.75 -15.75 8.50
N PHE A 90 2.99 -15.97 7.42
CA PHE A 90 2.95 -17.29 6.77
C PHE A 90 4.23 -17.58 5.98
N GLY A 91 4.91 -16.51 5.53
CA GLY A 91 6.13 -16.63 4.75
C GLY A 91 5.90 -17.07 3.31
N LYS A 92 6.96 -17.59 2.69
CA LYS A 92 6.94 -18.09 1.30
C LYS A 92 6.30 -19.49 1.20
N PRO A 93 5.72 -19.86 0.05
CA PRO A 93 5.63 -19.06 -1.18
C PRO A 93 4.55 -17.97 -1.11
N TYR A 94 4.87 -16.79 -1.68
CA TYR A 94 3.92 -15.69 -1.76
C TYR A 94 2.83 -15.93 -2.80
N VAL A 95 1.67 -15.31 -2.62
CA VAL A 95 0.62 -15.28 -3.65
C VAL A 95 1.06 -14.37 -4.78
N THR A 96 1.19 -14.92 -5.99
CA THR A 96 1.65 -14.20 -7.17
C THR A 96 0.51 -13.47 -7.88
N LEU A 97 0.86 -12.53 -8.76
CA LEU A 97 -0.11 -11.88 -9.65
C LEU A 97 -0.85 -12.90 -10.53
N ARG A 98 -0.17 -13.93 -10.98
CA ARG A 98 -0.79 -15.03 -11.75
C ARG A 98 -1.93 -15.70 -10.98
N LYS A 99 -1.70 -16.01 -9.70
CA LYS A 99 -2.72 -16.63 -8.85
C LYS A 99 -3.88 -15.66 -8.54
N ALA A 100 -3.57 -14.37 -8.39
CA ALA A 100 -4.55 -13.36 -7.97
C ALA A 100 -5.46 -12.88 -9.11
N ILE A 101 -4.89 -12.63 -10.30
CA ILE A 101 -5.60 -12.00 -11.42
C ILE A 101 -5.45 -12.73 -12.75
N GLY A 102 -4.74 -13.87 -12.79
CA GLY A 102 -4.46 -14.60 -14.04
C GLY A 102 -5.70 -15.22 -14.71
N ASN A 103 -6.79 -15.37 -13.99
CA ASN A 103 -8.08 -15.84 -14.49
C ASN A 103 -9.02 -14.72 -14.96
N ILE A 104 -8.60 -13.46 -14.86
CA ILE A 104 -9.39 -12.32 -15.34
C ILE A 104 -9.13 -12.15 -16.83
N ILE A 105 -10.08 -12.56 -17.65
CA ILE A 105 -9.99 -12.59 -19.11
C ILE A 105 -10.63 -11.37 -19.79
N GLU A 106 -11.40 -10.58 -19.05
CA GLU A 106 -12.09 -9.40 -19.59
C GLU A 106 -11.14 -8.23 -19.79
N ASN A 107 -11.29 -7.54 -20.91
CA ASN A 107 -10.51 -6.36 -21.21
C ASN A 107 -10.99 -5.16 -20.38
N PRO A 108 -10.06 -4.42 -19.75
CA PRO A 108 -10.43 -3.21 -19.01
C PRO A 108 -10.87 -2.10 -19.98
N ARG A 109 -11.75 -1.24 -19.48
CA ARG A 109 -12.22 -0.06 -20.20
C ARG A 109 -11.59 1.21 -19.63
N PRO A 110 -11.31 2.25 -20.45
CA PRO A 110 -10.92 3.55 -19.94
C PRO A 110 -12.00 4.10 -19.01
N TYR A 111 -11.59 4.67 -17.87
CA TYR A 111 -12.49 5.37 -16.96
C TYR A 111 -13.10 6.57 -17.69
N ALA A 112 -14.43 6.61 -17.78
CA ALA A 112 -15.17 7.78 -18.23
C ALA A 112 -15.48 8.68 -17.04
N ASN A 113 -15.28 10.00 -17.19
CA ASN A 113 -15.41 11.00 -16.11
C ASN A 113 -16.85 11.17 -15.55
N GLU A 114 -17.81 10.38 -15.95
CA GLU A 114 -19.24 10.55 -15.66
C GLU A 114 -19.80 9.54 -14.65
N GLY A 115 -19.02 9.17 -13.66
CA GLY A 115 -19.49 8.32 -12.55
C GLY A 115 -19.11 6.85 -12.69
N VAL A 116 -19.51 6.06 -11.68
CA VAL A 116 -19.28 4.61 -11.65
C VAL A 116 -20.04 4.00 -12.83
N ASN A 117 -19.33 3.31 -13.70
CA ASN A 117 -19.93 2.60 -14.84
C ASN A 117 -20.88 1.52 -14.32
N GLN A 118 -22.18 1.77 -14.35
CA GLN A 118 -23.21 0.86 -13.85
C GLN A 118 -23.46 -0.36 -14.77
N GLU A 119 -22.87 -0.36 -15.98
CA GLU A 119 -23.08 -1.42 -16.97
C GLU A 119 -22.32 -2.72 -16.73
N TYR A 120 -21.57 -2.84 -15.65
CA TYR A 120 -20.74 -4.02 -15.40
C TYR A 120 -21.44 -5.22 -14.74
N GLY A 121 -22.75 -5.31 -14.78
CA GLY A 121 -23.46 -6.50 -14.30
C GLY A 121 -22.99 -6.96 -12.92
N LYS A 122 -22.79 -8.26 -12.76
CA LYS A 122 -22.35 -8.92 -11.51
C LYS A 122 -20.92 -8.60 -11.06
N TRP A 123 -20.08 -8.00 -11.93
CA TRP A 123 -18.64 -7.83 -11.70
C TRP A 123 -18.25 -6.37 -11.81
N LEU A 124 -18.07 -5.76 -10.67
CA LEU A 124 -17.72 -4.37 -10.57
C LEU A 124 -16.33 -4.08 -11.18
N ASN A 125 -16.33 -3.15 -12.11
CA ASN A 125 -15.30 -2.17 -12.34
C ASN A 125 -13.96 -2.65 -12.91
N HIS A 126 -13.93 -2.94 -14.21
CA HIS A 126 -12.72 -3.09 -15.01
C HIS A 126 -12.13 -1.76 -15.50
N ASP A 127 -12.44 -0.65 -14.83
CA ASP A 127 -11.96 0.66 -15.24
C ASP A 127 -10.46 0.81 -15.00
N ILE A 128 -9.78 1.42 -15.96
CA ILE A 128 -8.38 1.82 -15.86
C ILE A 128 -8.24 3.32 -16.08
N PHE A 129 -7.33 3.94 -15.38
CA PHE A 129 -6.93 5.30 -15.70
C PHE A 129 -6.11 5.32 -17.00
N ALA A 130 -6.70 5.84 -18.08
CA ALA A 130 -6.09 5.94 -19.41
C ALA A 130 -5.36 7.28 -19.65
N GLY A 131 -5.25 8.14 -18.63
CA GLY A 131 -4.56 9.42 -18.74
C GLY A 131 -3.04 9.30 -18.93
N PRO A 132 -2.38 10.44 -19.19
CA PRO A 132 -0.97 10.48 -19.58
C PRO A 132 -0.01 9.89 -18.52
N TRP A 133 1.18 9.56 -18.99
CA TRP A 133 2.29 9.07 -18.18
C TRP A 133 3.16 10.25 -17.73
N ASP A 134 3.12 10.61 -16.46
CA ASP A 134 3.94 11.70 -15.94
C ASP A 134 5.39 11.26 -15.64
N ALA A 135 6.29 12.24 -15.53
CA ALA A 135 7.71 11.99 -15.27
C ALA A 135 7.94 11.22 -13.96
N LYS A 136 7.16 11.49 -12.91
CA LYS A 136 7.24 10.79 -11.63
C LYS A 136 6.85 9.31 -11.77
N PHE A 137 5.86 9.02 -12.60
CA PHE A 137 5.48 7.65 -12.91
C PHE A 137 6.59 6.92 -13.67
N MET A 138 7.17 7.58 -14.68
CA MET A 138 8.22 7.04 -15.54
C MET A 138 9.61 6.99 -14.88
N ALA A 139 9.78 7.50 -13.66
CA ALA A 139 11.06 7.50 -12.96
C ALA A 139 11.56 6.10 -12.55
N ARG A 140 10.69 5.11 -12.47
CA ARG A 140 11.02 3.74 -12.06
C ARG A 140 10.19 2.70 -12.79
N ASN A 141 10.69 1.46 -12.83
CA ASN A 141 9.89 0.35 -13.37
C ASN A 141 8.59 0.17 -12.57
N ARG A 142 7.48 -0.02 -13.27
CA ARG A 142 6.14 -0.17 -12.71
C ARG A 142 5.50 -1.53 -13.02
N VAL A 143 6.26 -2.41 -13.68
CA VAL A 143 5.80 -3.76 -14.07
C VAL A 143 6.43 -4.80 -13.14
N ARG A 144 5.60 -5.66 -12.55
CA ARG A 144 5.99 -6.93 -11.96
C ARG A 144 5.61 -8.06 -12.90
N SER A 145 6.37 -9.14 -12.90
CA SER A 145 6.02 -10.33 -13.68
C SER A 145 4.82 -11.06 -13.07
N TRP A 146 4.26 -11.97 -13.84
CA TRP A 146 3.16 -12.82 -13.38
C TRP A 146 3.49 -13.65 -12.13
N ASP A 147 4.74 -14.00 -11.93
CA ASP A 147 5.21 -14.86 -10.85
C ASP A 147 5.80 -14.08 -9.67
N GLU A 148 5.59 -12.74 -9.65
CA GLU A 148 5.92 -11.85 -8.55
C GLU A 148 4.64 -11.35 -7.85
N THR A 149 4.78 -10.78 -6.65
CA THR A 149 3.76 -9.97 -5.98
C THR A 149 3.66 -8.60 -6.65
N SER A 150 2.52 -7.94 -6.56
CA SER A 150 2.36 -6.55 -7.04
C SER A 150 3.21 -5.57 -6.25
N PHE A 151 3.55 -4.45 -6.87
CA PHE A 151 3.92 -3.24 -6.11
C PHE A 151 2.75 -2.74 -5.26
N THR A 152 3.05 -1.94 -4.24
CA THR A 152 2.01 -1.24 -3.47
C THR A 152 1.07 -0.46 -4.39
N ILE A 153 -0.21 -0.80 -4.34
CA ILE A 153 -1.28 -0.07 -5.03
C ILE A 153 -1.53 1.23 -4.26
N GLN A 154 -1.44 2.35 -4.97
CA GLN A 154 -1.64 3.68 -4.42
C GLN A 154 -3.08 4.15 -4.64
N ALA A 155 -3.57 5.05 -3.77
CA ALA A 155 -4.91 5.62 -3.87
C ALA A 155 -5.14 6.43 -5.16
N GLN A 156 -4.08 6.93 -5.79
CA GLN A 156 -4.19 7.67 -7.05
C GLN A 156 -4.11 6.72 -8.24
N ALA A 157 -5.16 6.64 -9.02
CA ALA A 157 -5.26 5.78 -10.20
C ALA A 157 -4.11 5.99 -11.21
N LYS A 158 -3.63 7.23 -11.39
CA LYS A 158 -2.49 7.57 -12.26
C LYS A 158 -1.17 6.90 -11.84
N ASN A 159 -1.02 6.54 -10.57
CA ASN A 159 0.18 5.90 -10.01
C ASN A 159 0.01 4.38 -9.81
N CYS A 160 -1.10 3.81 -10.25
CA CYS A 160 -1.34 2.38 -10.17
C CYS A 160 -0.25 1.59 -10.91
N PRO A 161 0.20 0.45 -10.38
CA PRO A 161 1.14 -0.43 -11.07
C PRO A 161 0.63 -0.86 -12.45
N LEU A 162 1.57 -1.25 -13.31
CA LEU A 162 1.24 -1.76 -14.64
C LEU A 162 0.91 -3.26 -14.59
N HIS A 163 0.06 -3.66 -15.51
CA HIS A 163 -0.37 -5.05 -15.66
C HIS A 163 0.82 -5.95 -16.05
N PRO A 164 0.93 -7.16 -15.51
CA PRO A 164 2.05 -8.08 -15.74
C PRO A 164 2.16 -8.62 -17.16
N GLN A 165 1.20 -8.34 -18.05
CA GLN A 165 1.31 -8.67 -19.49
C GLN A 165 2.43 -7.90 -20.18
N ALA A 166 2.76 -6.70 -19.69
CA ALA A 166 3.83 -5.89 -20.26
C ALA A 166 5.22 -6.36 -19.79
N PRO A 167 6.25 -6.24 -20.61
CA PRO A 167 7.62 -6.45 -20.18
C PRO A 167 8.07 -5.34 -19.22
N LYS A 168 9.12 -5.59 -18.41
CA LYS A 168 9.71 -4.55 -17.54
C LYS A 168 10.15 -3.36 -18.39
N MET A 169 9.93 -2.15 -17.85
CA MET A 169 10.32 -0.90 -18.50
C MET A 169 11.83 -0.83 -18.68
N LYS A 170 12.29 -0.31 -19.81
CA LYS A 170 13.71 -0.14 -20.12
C LYS A 170 14.31 1.00 -19.29
N TYR A 171 15.47 0.75 -18.71
CA TYR A 171 16.25 1.76 -17.97
C TYR A 171 16.88 2.77 -18.94
N VAL A 172 16.75 4.05 -18.66
CA VAL A 172 17.42 5.15 -19.36
C VAL A 172 18.33 5.89 -18.39
N SER A 173 17.82 6.29 -17.23
CA SER A 173 18.58 6.99 -16.19
C SER A 173 18.00 6.71 -14.80
N GLN A 174 18.60 7.25 -13.75
CA GLN A 174 18.09 7.14 -12.38
C GLN A 174 16.67 7.69 -12.23
N THR A 175 16.29 8.65 -13.05
CA THR A 175 14.99 9.33 -13.00
C THR A 175 14.08 9.00 -14.19
N GLN A 176 14.50 8.10 -15.09
CA GLN A 176 13.74 7.81 -16.31
C GLN A 176 13.74 6.34 -16.70
N ARG A 177 12.58 5.85 -17.04
CA ARG A 177 12.32 4.58 -17.73
C ARG A 177 11.48 4.86 -18.96
N VAL A 178 11.53 3.98 -19.93
CA VAL A 178 10.69 4.04 -21.13
C VAL A 178 10.04 2.68 -21.37
N PHE A 179 8.95 2.67 -22.10
CA PHE A 179 8.34 1.44 -22.57
C PHE A 179 9.25 0.77 -23.60
N GLN A 180 9.20 -0.54 -23.70
CA GLN A 180 9.96 -1.26 -24.71
C GLN A 180 9.32 -1.02 -26.08
N GLN A 181 10.16 -0.70 -27.05
CA GLN A 181 9.75 -0.49 -28.43
C GLN A 181 9.05 -1.74 -28.98
N GLY A 182 7.90 -1.54 -29.62
CA GLY A 182 7.09 -2.62 -30.19
C GLY A 182 6.17 -3.33 -29.17
N ALA A 183 6.28 -3.00 -27.88
CA ALA A 183 5.45 -3.55 -26.83
C ALA A 183 4.59 -2.48 -26.11
N GLU A 184 4.52 -1.27 -26.65
CA GLU A 184 3.84 -0.11 -26.02
C GLU A 184 2.37 -0.41 -25.74
N TYR A 185 1.71 -1.15 -26.58
CA TYR A 185 0.30 -1.54 -26.46
C TYR A 185 0.02 -2.48 -25.28
N LEU A 186 1.04 -3.13 -24.73
CA LEU A 186 0.90 -4.00 -23.57
C LEU A 186 0.88 -3.23 -22.24
N TYR A 187 1.37 -1.99 -22.23
CA TYR A 187 1.47 -1.20 -21.01
C TYR A 187 0.15 -0.54 -20.66
N ARG A 188 -0.55 -1.15 -19.75
CA ARG A 188 -1.75 -0.59 -19.13
C ARG A 188 -1.66 -0.67 -17.61
N ARG A 189 -2.35 0.22 -16.91
CA ARG A 189 -2.48 0.16 -15.46
C ARG A 189 -3.34 -1.04 -15.05
N LEU A 190 -3.18 -1.49 -13.82
CA LEU A 190 -4.13 -2.42 -13.24
C LEU A 190 -5.52 -1.75 -13.17
N SER A 191 -6.56 -2.53 -13.37
CA SER A 191 -7.95 -2.09 -13.17
C SER A 191 -8.30 -2.09 -11.68
N VAL A 192 -9.46 -1.57 -11.34
CA VAL A 192 -9.98 -1.55 -9.97
C VAL A 192 -10.29 -2.96 -9.44
N ARG A 193 -10.62 -3.87 -10.34
CA ARG A 193 -10.91 -5.28 -10.04
C ARG A 193 -9.68 -6.10 -9.70
#